data_72733c97da143e5abe837d2134c3b0d3
#
_entry.id   72733c97da143e5abe837d2134c3b0d3
#
_cell.length_a   1.000
_cell.length_b   1.000
_cell.length_c   1.000
_cell.angle_alpha   90.00
_cell.angle_beta   90.00
_cell.angle_gamma   90.00
#
_symmetry.space_group_name_H-M   'P 1'
#
loop_
_entity.id
_entity.type
_entity.pdbx_description
1 polymer ?
#
loop_
_entity_poly.entity_id
_entity_poly.type
_entity_poly.pdbx_seq_one_letter_code
_entity_poly.pdbx_strand_id
1 'polypeptide(L)'
;MNNKFKFVTLAIVSLFFSRFASAEVAPGFNTWDDVKAAADGGQVNVYMWGGSDAINGFVDDFYGVPLKNDYNIALNRMPLAGTVDAVNQVLSEKEAGVTGDNGNIDLIWINGENFWTLKQADLLYGPFAAGLPNSQFVAWDNPAVNLDFGRPVDGMESPWSSAQFHFMYDSARNDYEDMPRNYGFLTKWISDNPGRFTYIRPGKGGFVGTRFVKQIFFELSGGHEQWVGPYNEELYNKWAPKVWALLNSWEKDL
;
A
#
# COMPACT_ATOMS: atom_id res chain seq x y z
N MET A 1 56.03 -43.63 50.78
CA MET A 1 56.24 -43.30 49.33
C MET A 1 54.99 -42.65 48.82
N ASN A 2 55.01 -41.32 48.71
CA ASN A 2 53.85 -40.53 48.30
C ASN A 2 53.96 -40.12 46.82
N ASN A 3 53.16 -40.71 45.95
CA ASN A 3 53.03 -40.26 44.57
C ASN A 3 51.88 -39.25 44.47
N LYS A 4 52.22 -37.97 44.26
CA LYS A 4 51.29 -36.90 43.92
C LYS A 4 51.12 -36.85 42.41
N PHE A 5 49.99 -37.27 41.92
CA PHE A 5 49.57 -37.00 40.53
C PHE A 5 49.15 -35.51 40.40
N LYS A 6 49.85 -34.79 39.56
CA LYS A 6 49.44 -33.44 39.13
C LYS A 6 48.49 -33.53 37.90
N PHE A 7 47.28 -33.21 38.11
CA PHE A 7 46.35 -32.98 36.98
C PHE A 7 46.63 -31.60 36.36
N VAL A 8 47.06 -31.60 35.12
CA VAL A 8 47.15 -30.38 34.30
C VAL A 8 45.83 -30.25 33.59
N THR A 9 44.98 -29.28 34.00
CA THR A 9 43.73 -28.93 33.35
C THR A 9 44.04 -28.03 32.16
N LEU A 10 43.92 -28.58 30.96
CA LEU A 10 44.05 -27.81 29.71
C LEU A 10 42.71 -27.09 29.44
N ALA A 11 42.65 -25.79 29.70
CA ALA A 11 41.50 -24.97 29.37
C ALA A 11 41.52 -24.66 27.87
N ILE A 12 40.66 -25.33 27.11
CA ILE A 12 40.43 -24.99 25.70
C ILE A 12 39.46 -23.77 25.70
N VAL A 13 40.05 -22.60 25.43
CA VAL A 13 39.26 -21.38 25.17
C VAL A 13 38.78 -21.46 23.73
N SER A 14 37.55 -21.93 23.55
CA SER A 14 36.86 -21.85 22.26
C SER A 14 36.47 -20.41 22.03
N LEU A 15 37.20 -19.68 21.20
CA LEU A 15 36.81 -18.39 20.66
C LEU A 15 35.63 -18.60 19.68
N PHE A 16 34.42 -18.45 20.18
CA PHE A 16 33.28 -18.26 19.33
C PHE A 16 33.40 -16.90 18.64
N PHE A 17 33.90 -16.87 17.43
CA PHE A 17 33.69 -15.75 16.53
C PHE A 17 32.19 -15.76 16.14
N SER A 18 31.39 -15.08 16.92
CA SER A 18 30.07 -14.69 16.46
C SER A 18 30.24 -13.80 15.22
N ARG A 19 30.10 -14.38 14.05
CA ARG A 19 29.88 -13.57 12.86
C ARG A 19 28.56 -12.84 13.13
N PHE A 20 28.62 -11.57 13.45
CA PHE A 20 27.49 -10.69 13.28
C PHE A 20 27.18 -10.69 11.78
N ALA A 21 26.23 -11.51 11.35
CA ALA A 21 25.65 -11.36 10.05
C ALA A 21 25.04 -9.95 10.06
N SER A 22 25.59 -9.05 9.28
CA SER A 22 24.95 -7.78 8.96
C SER A 22 23.55 -8.10 8.45
N ALA A 23 22.53 -7.51 9.05
CA ALA A 23 21.17 -7.69 8.53
C ALA A 23 21.15 -7.20 7.08
N GLU A 24 20.60 -8.02 6.19
CA GLU A 24 20.42 -7.64 4.78
C GLU A 24 19.60 -6.36 4.69
N VAL A 25 20.00 -5.45 3.81
CA VAL A 25 19.24 -4.22 3.53
C VAL A 25 17.99 -4.52 2.70
N ALA A 26 18.04 -5.59 1.91
CA ALA A 26 16.94 -6.17 1.18
C ALA A 26 17.25 -7.65 0.90
N PRO A 27 16.26 -8.52 0.64
CA PRO A 27 16.52 -9.92 0.32
C PRO A 27 17.53 -10.07 -0.82
N GLY A 28 18.65 -10.78 -0.53
CA GLY A 28 19.74 -10.96 -1.47
C GLY A 28 20.82 -9.87 -1.48
N PHE A 29 20.69 -8.79 -0.68
CA PHE A 29 21.64 -7.68 -0.64
C PHE A 29 22.07 -7.34 0.79
N ASN A 30 23.37 -7.38 1.05
CA ASN A 30 23.92 -7.07 2.37
C ASN A 30 24.12 -5.56 2.58
N THR A 31 24.35 -4.80 1.52
CA THR A 31 24.61 -3.36 1.58
C THR A 31 23.84 -2.63 0.50
N TRP A 32 23.60 -1.33 0.72
CA TRP A 32 22.99 -0.47 -0.29
C TRP A 32 23.91 -0.28 -1.53
N ASP A 33 25.22 -0.39 -1.36
CA ASP A 33 26.16 -0.34 -2.47
C ASP A 33 26.05 -1.58 -3.37
N ASP A 34 25.75 -2.75 -2.80
CA ASP A 34 25.46 -3.95 -3.60
C ASP A 34 24.21 -3.76 -4.46
N VAL A 35 23.16 -3.14 -3.88
CA VAL A 35 21.92 -2.80 -4.64
C VAL A 35 22.23 -1.86 -5.79
N LYS A 36 22.99 -0.78 -5.55
CA LYS A 36 23.37 0.19 -6.61
C LYS A 36 24.19 -0.47 -7.71
N ALA A 37 25.13 -1.33 -7.34
CA ALA A 37 25.98 -2.02 -8.30
C ALA A 37 25.17 -3.00 -9.17
N ALA A 38 24.21 -3.70 -8.59
CA ALA A 38 23.33 -4.61 -9.34
C ALA A 38 22.36 -3.88 -10.28
N ALA A 39 21.96 -2.65 -9.92
CA ALA A 39 21.01 -1.86 -10.67
C ALA A 39 21.64 -1.05 -11.83
N ASP A 40 22.97 -0.88 -11.87
CA ASP A 40 23.64 -0.09 -12.88
C ASP A 40 23.41 -0.63 -14.30
N GLY A 41 22.96 0.24 -15.21
CA GLY A 41 22.59 -0.12 -16.57
C GLY A 41 21.24 -0.84 -16.72
N GLY A 42 20.52 -1.01 -15.61
CA GLY A 42 19.24 -1.68 -15.56
C GLY A 42 18.06 -0.83 -16.05
N GLN A 43 16.88 -1.46 -15.99
CA GLN A 43 15.60 -0.79 -16.22
C GLN A 43 14.60 -1.20 -15.14
N VAL A 44 13.62 -0.33 -14.88
CA VAL A 44 12.51 -0.58 -13.96
C VAL A 44 11.20 -0.24 -14.66
N ASN A 45 10.33 -1.23 -14.79
CA ASN A 45 8.98 -1.07 -15.32
C ASN A 45 8.02 -0.78 -14.17
N VAL A 46 7.57 0.48 -14.07
CA VAL A 46 6.69 0.97 -13.02
C VAL A 46 5.26 0.98 -13.52
N TYR A 47 4.45 0.08 -13.03
CA TYR A 47 3.03 0.00 -13.36
C TYR A 47 2.21 0.85 -12.40
N MET A 48 1.52 1.86 -12.93
CA MET A 48 0.80 2.82 -12.10
C MET A 48 -0.42 3.39 -12.81
N TRP A 49 -1.36 3.89 -12.02
CA TRP A 49 -2.48 4.64 -12.57
C TRP A 49 -2.00 5.87 -13.36
N GLY A 50 -2.43 5.94 -14.62
CA GLY A 50 -1.96 6.95 -15.58
C GLY A 50 -2.92 8.13 -15.80
N GLY A 51 -3.97 8.27 -15.00
CA GLY A 51 -5.05 9.22 -15.23
C GLY A 51 -4.77 10.70 -14.85
N SER A 52 -3.50 11.06 -14.58
CA SER A 52 -3.10 12.42 -14.24
C SER A 52 -1.77 12.79 -14.88
N ASP A 53 -1.78 13.73 -15.82
CA ASP A 53 -0.56 14.21 -16.48
C ASP A 53 0.43 14.83 -15.48
N ALA A 54 -0.06 15.49 -14.43
CA ALA A 54 0.80 16.05 -13.39
C ALA A 54 1.54 14.97 -12.59
N ILE A 55 0.87 13.87 -12.22
CA ILE A 55 1.49 12.73 -11.52
C ILE A 55 2.42 11.99 -12.48
N ASN A 56 2.01 11.79 -13.72
CA ASN A 56 2.83 11.15 -14.74
C ASN A 56 4.14 11.91 -14.94
N GLY A 57 4.06 13.22 -15.15
CA GLY A 57 5.23 14.09 -15.27
C GLY A 57 6.11 14.11 -14.02
N PHE A 58 5.51 14.10 -12.83
CA PHE A 58 6.27 13.99 -11.59
C PHE A 58 7.10 12.70 -11.53
N VAL A 59 6.52 11.56 -11.90
CA VAL A 59 7.24 10.29 -11.92
C VAL A 59 8.34 10.29 -12.99
N ASP A 60 8.03 10.74 -14.19
CA ASP A 60 8.98 10.76 -15.30
C ASP A 60 10.15 11.70 -15.03
N ASP A 61 9.88 12.92 -14.51
CA ASP A 61 10.90 13.96 -14.33
C ASP A 61 11.63 13.84 -12.98
N PHE A 62 10.89 13.62 -11.87
CA PHE A 62 11.46 13.63 -10.53
C PHE A 62 12.17 12.32 -10.17
N TYR A 63 11.67 11.18 -10.65
CA TYR A 63 12.33 9.90 -10.46
C TYR A 63 13.10 9.43 -11.70
N GLY A 64 12.50 9.48 -12.88
CA GLY A 64 13.10 8.94 -14.10
C GLY A 64 14.39 9.65 -14.51
N VAL A 65 14.41 10.99 -14.48
CA VAL A 65 15.59 11.76 -14.86
C VAL A 65 16.78 11.53 -13.93
N PRO A 66 16.67 11.64 -12.58
CA PRO A 66 17.76 11.31 -11.68
C PRO A 66 18.21 9.85 -11.74
N LEU A 67 17.28 8.90 -11.83
CA LEU A 67 17.63 7.49 -11.98
C LEU A 67 18.51 7.24 -13.21
N LYS A 68 18.19 7.89 -14.32
CA LYS A 68 19.01 7.79 -15.53
C LYS A 68 20.36 8.47 -15.40
N ASN A 69 20.39 9.69 -14.87
CA ASN A 69 21.61 10.51 -14.85
C ASN A 69 22.60 10.06 -13.78
N ASP A 70 22.10 9.69 -12.59
CA ASP A 70 22.93 9.46 -11.41
C ASP A 70 23.23 7.96 -11.21
N TYR A 71 22.35 7.07 -11.71
CA TYR A 71 22.43 5.64 -11.48
C TYR A 71 22.41 4.80 -12.79
N ASN A 72 22.32 5.44 -13.95
CA ASN A 72 22.23 4.78 -15.27
C ASN A 72 21.04 3.78 -15.37
N ILE A 73 19.95 4.01 -14.63
CA ILE A 73 18.76 3.17 -14.63
C ILE A 73 17.68 3.80 -15.50
N ALA A 74 17.07 3.04 -16.41
CA ALA A 74 15.92 3.47 -17.18
C ALA A 74 14.62 3.20 -16.42
N LEU A 75 13.83 4.24 -16.11
CA LEU A 75 12.49 4.11 -15.57
C LEU A 75 11.48 4.10 -16.72
N ASN A 76 10.72 3.02 -16.85
CA ASN A 76 9.65 2.85 -17.83
C ASN A 76 8.30 2.92 -17.10
N ARG A 77 7.61 4.05 -17.20
CA ARG A 77 6.28 4.19 -16.62
C ARG A 77 5.24 3.52 -17.53
N MET A 78 4.54 2.51 -16.98
CA MET A 78 3.50 1.73 -17.65
C MET A 78 2.12 2.18 -17.12
N PRO A 79 1.38 3.01 -17.89
CA PRO A 79 0.13 3.58 -17.40
C PRO A 79 -0.99 2.53 -17.40
N LEU A 80 -1.74 2.49 -16.29
CA LEU A 80 -2.90 1.64 -16.08
C LEU A 80 -4.18 2.47 -15.93
N ALA A 81 -5.31 1.91 -16.34
CA ALA A 81 -6.62 2.43 -15.99
C ALA A 81 -6.97 2.12 -14.53
N GLY A 82 -6.51 0.99 -14.00
CA GLY A 82 -6.64 0.58 -12.61
C GLY A 82 -5.56 -0.42 -12.22
N THR A 83 -5.12 -0.36 -10.96
CA THR A 83 -4.04 -1.23 -10.43
C THR A 83 -4.38 -2.72 -10.51
N VAL A 84 -5.65 -3.08 -10.50
CA VAL A 84 -6.10 -4.48 -10.64
C VAL A 84 -5.60 -5.14 -11.93
N ASP A 85 -5.35 -4.37 -12.99
CA ASP A 85 -4.81 -4.90 -14.25
C ASP A 85 -3.40 -5.44 -14.06
N ALA A 86 -2.54 -4.72 -13.33
CA ALA A 86 -1.20 -5.20 -12.97
C ALA A 86 -1.26 -6.44 -12.05
N VAL A 87 -2.17 -6.46 -11.08
CA VAL A 87 -2.37 -7.62 -10.19
C VAL A 87 -2.74 -8.86 -10.99
N ASN A 88 -3.68 -8.74 -11.93
CA ASN A 88 -4.09 -9.84 -12.79
C ASN A 88 -2.94 -10.31 -13.69
N GLN A 89 -2.10 -9.39 -14.18
CA GLN A 89 -0.92 -9.74 -14.95
C GLN A 89 0.07 -10.56 -14.13
N VAL A 90 0.41 -10.13 -12.91
CA VAL A 90 1.32 -10.88 -12.02
C VAL A 90 0.78 -12.27 -11.72
N LEU A 91 -0.53 -12.40 -11.44
CA LEU A 91 -1.16 -13.70 -11.20
C LEU A 91 -1.09 -14.59 -12.45
N SER A 92 -1.34 -14.05 -13.63
CA SER A 92 -1.26 -14.78 -14.90
C SER A 92 0.17 -15.20 -15.23
N GLU A 93 1.16 -14.36 -14.97
CA GLU A 93 2.58 -14.69 -15.14
C GLU A 93 2.99 -15.85 -14.22
N LYS A 94 2.54 -15.83 -12.96
CA LYS A 94 2.74 -16.95 -12.02
C LYS A 94 2.12 -18.25 -12.53
N GLU A 95 0.87 -18.19 -12.99
CA GLU A 95 0.17 -19.37 -13.57
C GLU A 95 0.89 -19.91 -14.81
N ALA A 96 1.49 -19.03 -15.61
CA ALA A 96 2.30 -19.40 -16.77
C ALA A 96 3.70 -19.93 -16.40
N GLY A 97 4.05 -19.99 -15.10
CA GLY A 97 5.34 -20.49 -14.64
C GLY A 97 6.49 -19.48 -14.78
N VAL A 98 6.19 -18.19 -14.94
CA VAL A 98 7.20 -17.13 -14.92
C VAL A 98 7.74 -17.00 -13.50
N THR A 99 9.06 -17.02 -13.36
CA THR A 99 9.76 -16.97 -12.07
C THR A 99 10.99 -16.08 -12.13
N GLY A 100 11.43 -15.58 -10.97
CA GLY A 100 12.62 -14.74 -10.85
C GLY A 100 12.46 -13.44 -11.65
N ASP A 101 13.53 -13.04 -12.31
CA ASP A 101 13.64 -11.77 -13.04
C ASP A 101 13.00 -11.79 -14.45
N ASN A 102 12.19 -12.81 -14.75
CA ASN A 102 11.56 -12.96 -16.07
C ASN A 102 10.16 -12.33 -16.14
N GLY A 103 9.68 -11.75 -15.05
CA GLY A 103 8.42 -11.01 -15.02
C GLY A 103 8.52 -9.67 -15.77
N ASN A 104 7.36 -9.12 -16.14
CA ASN A 104 7.31 -7.83 -16.83
C ASN A 104 7.14 -6.64 -15.86
N ILE A 105 6.82 -6.90 -14.61
CA ILE A 105 6.48 -5.90 -13.62
C ILE A 105 7.53 -5.87 -12.52
N ASP A 106 8.24 -4.74 -12.41
CA ASP A 106 9.26 -4.56 -11.38
C ASP A 106 8.71 -3.79 -10.17
N LEU A 107 7.84 -2.82 -10.42
CA LEU A 107 7.25 -1.98 -9.37
C LEU A 107 5.80 -1.65 -9.69
N ILE A 108 4.95 -1.67 -8.67
CA ILE A 108 3.53 -1.31 -8.79
C ILE A 108 3.18 -0.21 -7.80
N TRP A 109 2.51 0.84 -8.25
CA TRP A 109 1.78 1.71 -7.34
C TRP A 109 0.50 1.00 -6.91
N ILE A 110 0.52 0.46 -5.71
CA ILE A 110 -0.47 -0.48 -5.21
C ILE A 110 -1.04 -0.02 -3.87
N ASN A 111 -2.23 -0.48 -3.53
CA ASN A 111 -2.84 -0.33 -2.22
C ASN A 111 -4.03 -1.27 -2.04
N GLY A 112 -4.46 -1.43 -0.78
CA GLY A 112 -5.70 -2.07 -0.39
C GLY A 112 -5.79 -3.54 -0.75
N GLU A 113 -6.90 -3.92 -1.37
CA GLU A 113 -7.15 -5.32 -1.76
C GLU A 113 -6.13 -5.83 -2.78
N ASN A 114 -5.61 -4.95 -3.63
CA ASN A 114 -4.61 -5.28 -4.64
C ASN A 114 -3.29 -5.73 -3.97
N PHE A 115 -2.79 -4.93 -3.02
CA PHE A 115 -1.63 -5.29 -2.21
C PHE A 115 -1.88 -6.60 -1.46
N TRP A 116 -3.02 -6.70 -0.77
CA TRP A 116 -3.34 -7.88 0.01
C TRP A 116 -3.41 -9.16 -0.84
N THR A 117 -3.96 -9.06 -2.04
CA THR A 117 -4.04 -10.18 -2.99
C THR A 117 -2.65 -10.71 -3.36
N LEU A 118 -1.73 -9.84 -3.74
CA LEU A 118 -0.36 -10.25 -4.09
C LEU A 118 0.41 -10.75 -2.87
N LYS A 119 0.22 -10.13 -1.71
CA LYS A 119 0.85 -10.57 -0.46
C LYS A 119 0.41 -11.97 -0.05
N GLN A 120 -0.90 -12.27 -0.09
CA GLN A 120 -1.42 -13.61 0.20
C GLN A 120 -0.95 -14.68 -0.78
N ALA A 121 -0.68 -14.28 -2.02
CA ALA A 121 -0.18 -15.16 -3.07
C ALA A 121 1.34 -15.37 -3.02
N ASP A 122 2.05 -14.71 -2.07
CA ASP A 122 3.52 -14.71 -1.96
C ASP A 122 4.19 -14.23 -3.26
N LEU A 123 3.69 -13.09 -3.79
CA LEU A 123 4.12 -12.52 -5.07
C LEU A 123 4.71 -11.11 -4.92
N LEU A 124 4.99 -10.68 -3.70
CA LEU A 124 5.67 -9.43 -3.43
C LEU A 124 7.10 -9.70 -3.01
N TYR A 125 8.02 -8.91 -3.54
CA TYR A 125 9.40 -8.90 -3.06
C TYR A 125 9.48 -8.19 -1.69
N GLY A 126 10.24 -8.76 -0.77
CA GLY A 126 10.45 -8.12 0.53
C GLY A 126 10.70 -9.13 1.66
N PRO A 127 10.82 -8.64 2.90
CA PRO A 127 10.73 -7.22 3.31
C PRO A 127 11.95 -6.41 2.84
N PHE A 128 11.73 -5.20 2.33
CA PHE A 128 12.82 -4.32 1.85
C PHE A 128 12.74 -2.89 2.42
N ALA A 129 11.53 -2.45 2.80
CA ALA A 129 11.27 -1.02 3.07
C ALA A 129 12.10 -0.47 4.25
N ALA A 130 12.33 -1.27 5.28
CA ALA A 130 13.15 -0.86 6.43
C ALA A 130 14.65 -0.73 6.09
N GLY A 131 15.13 -1.43 5.06
CA GLY A 131 16.51 -1.37 4.59
C GLY A 131 16.82 -0.18 3.67
N LEU A 132 15.81 0.57 3.23
CA LEU A 132 16.01 1.74 2.39
C LEU A 132 16.76 2.86 3.15
N PRO A 133 17.71 3.58 2.53
CA PRO A 133 18.51 4.62 3.19
C PRO A 133 17.67 5.69 3.89
N ASN A 134 16.52 6.05 3.30
CA ASN A 134 15.60 7.07 3.83
C ASN A 134 14.55 6.50 4.79
N SER A 135 14.56 5.21 5.08
CA SER A 135 13.64 4.54 6.00
C SER A 135 13.61 5.19 7.39
N GLN A 136 14.74 5.74 7.84
CA GLN A 136 14.86 6.46 9.11
C GLN A 136 13.96 7.71 9.21
N PHE A 137 13.48 8.26 8.10
CA PHE A 137 12.59 9.42 8.05
C PHE A 137 11.11 9.04 7.99
N VAL A 138 10.81 7.75 7.97
CA VAL A 138 9.44 7.22 7.88
C VAL A 138 8.94 6.87 9.28
N ALA A 139 7.75 7.33 9.62
CA ALA A 139 7.11 7.03 10.90
C ALA A 139 6.47 5.64 10.88
N TRP A 140 7.30 4.59 10.94
CA TRP A 140 6.86 3.19 10.84
C TRP A 140 5.93 2.72 11.96
N ASP A 141 5.88 3.41 13.08
CA ASP A 141 4.95 3.20 14.20
C ASP A 141 3.55 3.78 13.95
N ASN A 142 3.42 4.62 12.92
CA ASN A 142 2.14 5.21 12.55
C ASN A 142 1.28 4.19 11.77
N PRO A 143 0.06 3.85 12.25
CA PRO A 143 -0.85 2.95 11.54
C PRO A 143 -1.21 3.40 10.12
N ALA A 144 -1.14 4.69 9.80
CA ALA A 144 -1.35 5.19 8.44
C ALA A 144 -0.21 4.84 7.48
N VAL A 145 0.92 4.34 8.00
CA VAL A 145 2.12 3.98 7.23
C VAL A 145 2.37 2.48 7.24
N ASN A 146 2.22 1.84 8.42
CA ASN A 146 2.52 0.42 8.57
C ASN A 146 1.34 -0.52 8.29
N LEU A 147 0.16 0.03 8.04
CA LEU A 147 -1.03 -0.71 7.63
C LEU A 147 -1.54 -0.19 6.28
N ASP A 148 -1.76 -1.08 5.35
CA ASP A 148 -2.51 -0.79 4.13
C ASP A 148 -3.95 -1.30 4.27
N PHE A 149 -4.91 -0.38 4.32
CA PHE A 149 -6.34 -0.68 4.58
C PHE A 149 -6.59 -1.57 5.81
N GLY A 150 -5.79 -1.37 6.85
CA GLY A 150 -5.86 -2.14 8.09
C GLY A 150 -5.13 -3.48 8.05
N ARG A 151 -4.34 -3.74 7.02
CA ARG A 151 -3.48 -4.93 6.89
C ARG A 151 -2.02 -4.55 7.06
N PRO A 152 -1.23 -5.30 7.83
CA PRO A 152 0.19 -5.02 7.98
C PRO A 152 0.92 -5.07 6.64
N VAL A 153 1.74 -4.06 6.37
CA VAL A 153 2.58 -4.02 5.15
C VAL A 153 3.79 -4.93 5.25
N ASP A 154 4.26 -5.25 6.48
CA ASP A 154 5.40 -6.13 6.78
C ASP A 154 6.65 -5.81 5.95
N GLY A 155 6.89 -4.52 5.68
CA GLY A 155 8.04 -4.05 4.91
C GLY A 155 8.02 -4.38 3.41
N MET A 156 6.91 -4.84 2.87
CA MET A 156 6.73 -5.15 1.43
C MET A 156 6.22 -3.96 0.62
N GLU A 157 5.92 -2.85 1.27
CA GLU A 157 5.57 -1.57 0.65
C GLU A 157 6.44 -0.45 1.19
N SER A 158 6.78 0.51 0.33
CA SER A 158 7.37 1.79 0.70
C SER A 158 6.35 2.90 0.50
N PRO A 159 6.03 3.70 1.52
CA PRO A 159 5.11 4.81 1.35
C PRO A 159 5.74 5.89 0.48
N TRP A 160 4.98 6.41 -0.49
CA TRP A 160 5.47 7.46 -1.39
C TRP A 160 4.62 8.73 -1.34
N SER A 161 3.33 8.61 -1.03
CA SER A 161 2.44 9.75 -0.87
C SER A 161 1.25 9.40 0.02
N SER A 162 0.48 10.41 0.40
CA SER A 162 -0.81 10.23 1.07
C SER A 162 -1.92 10.87 0.25
N ALA A 163 -3.08 10.23 0.21
CA ALA A 163 -4.27 10.77 -0.40
C ALA A 163 -5.38 10.88 0.63
N GLN A 164 -6.20 11.93 0.52
CA GLN A 164 -7.36 12.12 1.35
C GLN A 164 -8.62 12.03 0.50
N PHE A 165 -9.66 11.45 1.10
CA PHE A 165 -10.99 11.45 0.52
C PHE A 165 -11.72 12.73 0.90
N HIS A 166 -12.18 13.48 -0.10
CA HIS A 166 -12.90 14.74 0.09
C HIS A 166 -14.23 14.75 -0.66
N PHE A 167 -15.21 15.43 -0.08
CA PHE A 167 -16.34 15.91 -0.85
C PHE A 167 -15.96 17.19 -1.57
N MET A 168 -16.44 17.33 -2.79
CA MET A 168 -16.30 18.53 -3.61
C MET A 168 -17.69 19.11 -3.91
N TYR A 169 -17.77 20.42 -4.00
CA TYR A 169 -18.98 21.11 -4.40
C TYR A 169 -18.67 22.21 -5.40
N ASP A 170 -19.65 22.54 -6.23
CA ASP A 170 -19.57 23.66 -7.17
C ASP A 170 -19.84 24.97 -6.44
N SER A 171 -18.80 25.75 -6.18
CA SER A 171 -18.88 27.03 -5.46
C SER A 171 -19.58 28.14 -6.27
N ALA A 172 -19.82 27.95 -7.57
CA ALA A 172 -20.63 28.87 -8.35
C ALA A 172 -22.13 28.69 -8.11
N ARG A 173 -22.54 27.57 -7.50
CA ARG A 173 -23.95 27.19 -7.29
C ARG A 173 -24.34 26.97 -5.84
N ASN A 174 -23.36 26.89 -4.95
CA ASN A 174 -23.59 26.57 -3.55
C ASN A 174 -22.64 27.38 -2.67
N ASP A 175 -23.14 27.88 -1.57
CA ASP A 175 -22.33 28.50 -0.56
C ASP A 175 -21.74 27.43 0.38
N TYR A 176 -20.49 27.64 0.82
CA TYR A 176 -19.80 26.71 1.72
C TYR A 176 -20.59 26.47 3.00
N GLU A 177 -21.27 27.49 3.50
CA GLU A 177 -22.05 27.43 4.73
C GLU A 177 -23.25 26.48 4.65
N ASP A 178 -23.80 26.28 3.45
CA ASP A 178 -24.93 25.40 3.19
C ASP A 178 -24.55 23.94 2.96
N MET A 179 -23.23 23.65 2.87
CA MET A 179 -22.76 22.29 2.61
C MET A 179 -22.83 21.41 3.86
N PRO A 180 -23.27 20.15 3.72
CA PRO A 180 -23.37 19.22 4.83
C PRO A 180 -21.99 18.89 5.44
N ARG A 181 -21.92 18.95 6.77
CA ARG A 181 -20.67 18.71 7.53
C ARG A 181 -20.54 17.31 8.12
N ASN A 182 -21.60 16.51 8.03
CA ASN A 182 -21.63 15.12 8.45
C ASN A 182 -22.67 14.34 7.64
N TYR A 183 -22.69 13.02 7.77
CA TYR A 183 -23.55 12.15 6.98
C TYR A 183 -25.06 12.29 7.32
N GLY A 184 -25.40 12.68 8.54
CA GLY A 184 -26.78 12.98 8.92
C GLY A 184 -27.31 14.19 8.17
N PHE A 185 -26.54 15.28 8.15
CA PHE A 185 -26.87 16.46 7.34
C PHE A 185 -26.82 16.18 5.83
N LEU A 186 -25.89 15.31 5.37
CA LEU A 186 -25.82 14.91 3.97
C LEU A 186 -27.10 14.21 3.53
N THR A 187 -27.65 13.29 4.34
CA THR A 187 -28.90 12.60 4.05
C THR A 187 -30.04 13.58 3.86
N LYS A 188 -30.17 14.55 4.76
CA LYS A 188 -31.18 15.61 4.65
C LYS A 188 -30.95 16.47 3.40
N TRP A 189 -29.71 16.87 3.15
CA TRP A 189 -29.36 17.72 2.02
C TRP A 189 -29.69 17.05 0.69
N ILE A 190 -29.42 15.74 0.53
CA ILE A 190 -29.76 14.95 -0.65
C ILE A 190 -31.28 14.99 -0.89
N SER A 191 -32.06 14.73 0.16
CA SER A 191 -33.53 14.75 0.06
C SER A 191 -34.08 16.12 -0.29
N ASP A 192 -33.49 17.20 0.21
CA ASP A 192 -33.88 18.57 -0.06
C ASP A 192 -33.43 19.07 -1.46
N ASN A 193 -32.42 18.39 -2.03
CA ASN A 193 -31.78 18.79 -3.29
C ASN A 193 -31.67 17.61 -4.29
N PRO A 194 -32.76 17.00 -4.72
CA PRO A 194 -32.71 15.83 -5.59
C PRO A 194 -31.96 16.11 -6.89
N GLY A 195 -31.16 15.14 -7.34
CA GLY A 195 -30.35 15.23 -8.55
C GLY A 195 -29.08 16.08 -8.41
N ARG A 196 -28.74 16.54 -7.20
CA ARG A 196 -27.56 17.42 -6.96
C ARG A 196 -26.41 16.76 -6.22
N PHE A 197 -26.54 15.51 -5.81
CA PHE A 197 -25.49 14.70 -5.20
C PHE A 197 -25.18 13.50 -6.07
N THR A 198 -23.92 13.14 -6.14
CA THR A 198 -23.48 11.91 -6.81
C THR A 198 -22.21 11.36 -6.14
N TYR A 199 -21.98 10.08 -6.29
CA TYR A 199 -20.74 9.43 -5.92
C TYR A 199 -20.40 8.32 -6.91
N ILE A 200 -19.12 7.94 -6.98
CA ILE A 200 -18.69 6.87 -7.88
C ILE A 200 -19.21 5.53 -7.37
N ARG A 201 -19.83 4.76 -8.27
CA ARG A 201 -20.33 3.42 -7.94
C ARG A 201 -19.18 2.54 -7.40
N PRO A 202 -19.33 1.90 -6.24
CA PRO A 202 -18.34 0.94 -5.73
C PRO A 202 -18.26 -0.30 -6.62
N GLY A 203 -17.14 -1.04 -6.54
CA GLY A 203 -16.91 -2.25 -7.33
C GLY A 203 -15.89 -2.01 -8.44
N LYS A 204 -15.92 -2.78 -9.51
CA LYS A 204 -14.91 -2.82 -10.58
C LYS A 204 -14.40 -1.43 -10.97
N GLY A 205 -13.16 -1.08 -10.56
CA GLY A 205 -12.54 0.23 -10.80
C GLY A 205 -13.08 1.37 -9.94
N GLY A 206 -14.06 1.13 -9.09
CA GLY A 206 -14.68 2.14 -8.24
C GLY A 206 -13.98 2.35 -6.89
N PHE A 207 -12.67 2.54 -6.88
CA PHE A 207 -11.87 2.76 -5.68
C PHE A 207 -12.44 3.85 -4.76
N VAL A 208 -12.75 5.02 -5.33
CA VAL A 208 -13.35 6.15 -4.59
C VAL A 208 -14.72 5.80 -4.05
N GLY A 209 -15.55 5.11 -4.84
CA GLY A 209 -16.88 4.66 -4.40
C GLY A 209 -16.81 3.64 -3.27
N THR A 210 -15.87 2.70 -3.33
CA THR A 210 -15.64 1.75 -2.23
C THR A 210 -15.21 2.48 -0.95
N ARG A 211 -14.35 3.50 -1.05
CA ARG A 211 -13.99 4.37 0.08
C ARG A 211 -15.18 5.08 0.68
N PHE A 212 -16.04 5.64 -0.16
CA PHE A 212 -17.26 6.30 0.28
C PHE A 212 -18.18 5.35 1.07
N VAL A 213 -18.43 4.15 0.55
CA VAL A 213 -19.24 3.14 1.27
C VAL A 213 -18.60 2.76 2.60
N LYS A 214 -17.27 2.57 2.66
CA LYS A 214 -16.56 2.30 3.92
C LYS A 214 -16.74 3.44 4.93
N GLN A 215 -16.73 4.71 4.50
CA GLN A 215 -16.98 5.84 5.38
C GLN A 215 -18.39 5.77 5.99
N ILE A 216 -19.41 5.34 5.24
CA ILE A 216 -20.76 5.15 5.79
C ILE A 216 -20.77 4.04 6.85
N PHE A 217 -20.02 2.94 6.65
CA PHE A 217 -19.84 1.93 7.68
C PHE A 217 -19.22 2.52 8.95
N PHE A 218 -18.18 3.32 8.83
CA PHE A 218 -17.49 3.94 9.96
C PHE A 218 -18.40 4.91 10.71
N GLU A 219 -19.11 5.77 10.00
CA GLU A 219 -20.05 6.72 10.60
C GLU A 219 -21.17 6.02 11.37
N LEU A 220 -21.84 5.05 10.75
CA LEU A 220 -22.97 4.36 11.37
C LEU A 220 -22.54 3.47 12.55
N SER A 221 -21.32 2.98 12.54
CA SER A 221 -20.81 2.10 13.59
C SER A 221 -20.06 2.83 14.71
N GLY A 222 -19.86 4.16 14.58
CA GLY A 222 -19.25 4.99 15.60
C GLY A 222 -17.73 5.07 15.54
N GLY A 223 -17.10 4.67 14.39
CA GLY A 223 -15.66 4.81 14.18
C GLY A 223 -15.09 3.69 13.30
N HIS A 224 -13.83 3.85 12.93
CA HIS A 224 -13.13 2.93 12.04
C HIS A 224 -12.36 1.83 12.79
N GLU A 225 -12.09 2.01 14.08
CA GLU A 225 -11.17 1.18 14.87
C GLU A 225 -11.59 -0.28 14.90
N GLN A 226 -12.89 -0.53 14.97
CA GLN A 226 -13.43 -1.90 14.98
C GLN A 226 -13.32 -2.60 13.61
N TRP A 227 -12.97 -1.85 12.54
CA TRP A 227 -12.85 -2.37 11.17
C TRP A 227 -11.40 -2.62 10.76
N VAL A 228 -10.45 -2.34 11.65
CA VAL A 228 -9.04 -2.62 11.42
C VAL A 228 -8.77 -4.11 11.61
N GLY A 229 -7.98 -4.70 10.70
CA GLY A 229 -7.60 -6.12 10.77
C GLY A 229 -8.37 -7.05 9.82
N PRO A 230 -8.44 -8.35 10.12
CA PRO A 230 -9.12 -9.34 9.28
C PRO A 230 -10.61 -9.08 9.13
N TYR A 231 -11.19 -9.55 8.01
CA TYR A 231 -12.64 -9.50 7.81
C TYR A 231 -13.39 -10.15 8.98
N ASN A 232 -14.34 -9.40 9.54
CA ASN A 232 -15.20 -9.86 10.61
C ASN A 232 -16.65 -9.95 10.12
N GLU A 233 -17.10 -11.16 9.86
CA GLU A 233 -18.44 -11.43 9.30
C GLU A 233 -19.57 -11.00 10.24
N GLU A 234 -19.42 -11.21 11.55
CA GLU A 234 -20.42 -10.80 12.53
C GLU A 234 -20.59 -9.29 12.53
N LEU A 235 -19.49 -8.56 12.57
CA LEU A 235 -19.48 -7.11 12.51
C LEU A 235 -20.08 -6.59 11.20
N TYR A 236 -19.73 -7.20 10.09
CA TYR A 236 -20.30 -6.85 8.79
C TYR A 236 -21.83 -7.09 8.78
N ASN A 237 -22.29 -8.26 9.18
CA ASN A 237 -23.69 -8.61 9.19
C ASN A 237 -24.53 -7.72 10.13
N LYS A 238 -23.94 -7.21 11.20
CA LYS A 238 -24.57 -6.24 12.11
C LYS A 238 -24.84 -4.89 11.45
N TRP A 239 -23.94 -4.39 10.61
CA TRP A 239 -23.97 -3.03 10.09
C TRP A 239 -24.40 -2.92 8.62
N ALA A 240 -24.09 -3.92 7.79
CA ALA A 240 -24.39 -3.90 6.37
C ALA A 240 -25.88 -3.63 6.04
N PRO A 241 -26.88 -4.22 6.73
CA PRO A 241 -28.28 -3.92 6.46
C PRO A 241 -28.62 -2.44 6.66
N LYS A 242 -28.02 -1.78 7.65
CA LYS A 242 -28.24 -0.36 7.94
C LYS A 242 -27.58 0.55 6.89
N VAL A 243 -26.34 0.18 6.51
CA VAL A 243 -25.59 0.92 5.46
C VAL A 243 -26.34 0.86 4.12
N TRP A 244 -26.73 -0.34 3.72
CA TRP A 244 -27.44 -0.52 2.46
C TRP A 244 -28.84 0.13 2.48
N ALA A 245 -29.54 0.07 3.59
CA ALA A 245 -30.82 0.79 3.73
C ALA A 245 -30.66 2.29 3.58
N LEU A 246 -29.60 2.88 4.17
CA LEU A 246 -29.30 4.30 4.02
C LEU A 246 -28.97 4.66 2.58
N LEU A 247 -28.02 3.94 1.94
CA LEU A 247 -27.62 4.20 0.56
C LEU A 247 -28.80 4.06 -0.41
N ASN A 248 -29.60 3.00 -0.28
CA ASN A 248 -30.79 2.79 -1.09
C ASN A 248 -31.85 3.91 -0.89
N SER A 249 -31.91 4.51 0.30
CA SER A 249 -32.82 5.64 0.55
C SER A 249 -32.45 6.89 -0.26
N TRP A 250 -31.19 7.03 -0.66
CA TRP A 250 -30.72 8.14 -1.48
C TRP A 250 -30.92 7.93 -2.98
N GLU A 251 -31.01 6.67 -3.45
CA GLU A 251 -31.02 6.34 -4.90
C GLU A 251 -32.07 7.10 -5.70
N LYS A 252 -33.23 7.37 -5.13
CA LYS A 252 -34.31 8.12 -5.80
C LYS A 252 -34.00 9.61 -5.96
N ASP A 253 -33.06 10.13 -5.20
CA ASP A 253 -32.71 11.55 -5.13
C ASP A 253 -31.30 11.84 -5.70
N LEU A 254 -30.57 10.79 -6.22
CA LEU A 254 -29.24 10.90 -6.84
C LEU A 254 -29.27 11.40 -8.28
#